data_0eb9acf4942412a12d879e05ae8a947e
#
_entry.id   0eb9acf4942412a12d879e05ae8a947e
#
_cell.length_a   1.000
_cell.length_b   1.000
_cell.length_c   1.000
_cell.angle_alpha   90.00
_cell.angle_beta   90.00
_cell.angle_gamma   90.00
#
_symmetry.space_group_name_H-M   'P 1'
#
loop_
_entity.id
_entity.type
_entity.pdbx_description
1 polymer ?
#
loop_
_entity_poly.entity_id
_entity_poly.type
_entity_poly.pdbx_seq_one_letter_code
_entity_poly.pdbx_strand_id
1 'polypeptide(L)'
;MTNFIESFDGTKLFYNKEEAQNWKAAVVIVHGLAEHQGRYDYVAEKFHQAGFTTYRFDHRGHGQSEGERGYYEDYEDMLKDVNVVVDKAIEENPDKPVILLGHSMGGFAVSLYGAKYTDKKLAGIITSGGLTHDNNQMTKMVEPGQDPHIEIPNELTDGVCSVKEVVEDYANDPLNLKKYQLGLMYAIGDGLGWFKENEKDFSYPVLILHDRDDALVNFKDSIDFFENNSSKDCQIKIYKGLYHEIMNEYAKDEVIGDIIAWINNRI
;
A
#
# COMPACT_ATOMS: atom_id res chain seq x y z
N MET A 1 1.99 19.03 -18.01
CA MET A 1 0.87 18.82 -17.04
C MET A 1 1.52 18.66 -15.69
N THR A 2 1.00 19.27 -14.65
CA THR A 2 1.53 19.12 -13.28
C THR A 2 1.17 17.74 -12.78
N ASN A 3 2.17 16.91 -12.49
CA ASN A 3 1.98 15.57 -11.93
C ASN A 3 1.65 15.62 -10.43
N PHE A 4 0.73 16.53 -10.04
CA PHE A 4 0.32 16.69 -8.66
C PHE A 4 -1.20 16.68 -8.55
N ILE A 5 -1.69 16.02 -7.50
CA ILE A 5 -3.07 16.06 -7.05
C ILE A 5 -3.11 16.74 -5.68
N GLU A 6 -4.07 17.62 -5.47
CA GLU A 6 -4.24 18.31 -4.20
C GLU A 6 -5.06 17.45 -3.23
N SER A 7 -4.51 17.20 -2.04
CA SER A 7 -5.19 16.48 -0.97
C SER A 7 -6.21 17.35 -0.24
N PHE A 8 -6.91 16.77 0.72
CA PHE A 8 -8.01 17.37 1.47
C PHE A 8 -7.65 18.66 2.20
N ASP A 9 -6.37 18.86 2.53
CA ASP A 9 -5.81 20.00 3.26
C ASP A 9 -4.96 20.94 2.39
N GLY A 10 -4.93 20.71 1.08
CA GLY A 10 -4.13 21.48 0.13
C GLY A 10 -2.71 20.93 -0.10
N THR A 11 -2.29 19.89 0.62
CA THR A 11 -0.99 19.23 0.39
C THR A 11 -0.95 18.64 -1.02
N LYS A 12 0.10 18.92 -1.78
CA LYS A 12 0.26 18.38 -3.13
C LYS A 12 0.96 17.04 -3.11
N LEU A 13 0.23 16.03 -3.55
CA LEU A 13 0.75 14.68 -3.72
C LEU A 13 1.24 14.50 -5.15
N PHE A 14 2.49 14.07 -5.30
CA PHE A 14 3.00 13.69 -6.62
C PHE A 14 2.28 12.43 -7.08
N TYR A 15 1.73 12.48 -8.29
CA TYR A 15 0.89 11.40 -8.78
C TYR A 15 1.18 11.12 -10.25
N ASN A 16 1.08 9.86 -10.63
CA ASN A 16 1.26 9.40 -12.00
C ASN A 16 0.05 8.56 -12.45
N LYS A 17 -0.45 8.87 -13.65
CA LYS A 17 -1.50 8.09 -14.32
C LYS A 17 -0.95 7.54 -15.62
N GLU A 18 -1.08 6.23 -15.82
CA GLU A 18 -0.72 5.57 -17.07
C GLU A 18 -1.95 4.87 -17.66
N GLU A 19 -2.40 5.37 -18.82
CA GLU A 19 -3.60 4.84 -19.48
C GLU A 19 -3.25 3.66 -20.39
N ALA A 20 -3.90 2.52 -20.16
CA ALA A 20 -3.84 1.40 -21.08
C ALA A 20 -4.74 1.63 -22.29
N GLN A 21 -4.32 1.15 -23.47
CA GLN A 21 -5.19 1.14 -24.64
C GLN A 21 -6.34 0.15 -24.44
N ASN A 22 -7.59 0.61 -24.68
CA ASN A 22 -8.80 -0.22 -24.49
C ASN A 22 -8.88 -0.84 -23.09
N TRP A 23 -8.63 -0.02 -22.04
CA TRP A 23 -8.58 -0.49 -20.66
C TRP A 23 -9.89 -1.12 -20.18
N LYS A 24 -9.75 -2.14 -19.36
CA LYS A 24 -10.85 -2.90 -18.75
C LYS A 24 -11.15 -2.47 -17.33
N ALA A 25 -10.13 -2.04 -16.60
CA ALA A 25 -10.19 -1.63 -15.20
C ALA A 25 -9.16 -0.54 -14.91
N ALA A 26 -9.34 0.14 -13.80
CA ALA A 26 -8.34 1.02 -13.21
C ALA A 26 -7.79 0.41 -11.92
N VAL A 27 -6.49 0.57 -11.65
CA VAL A 27 -5.83 0.13 -10.43
C VAL A 27 -5.15 1.31 -9.76
N VAL A 28 -5.54 1.62 -8.53
CA VAL A 28 -4.83 2.58 -7.67
C VAL A 28 -3.80 1.82 -6.85
N ILE A 29 -2.54 2.23 -6.90
CA ILE A 29 -1.42 1.60 -6.19
C ILE A 29 -0.92 2.52 -5.08
N VAL A 30 -0.86 1.99 -3.86
CA VAL A 30 -0.44 2.67 -2.63
C VAL A 30 0.84 2.02 -2.13
N HIS A 31 1.94 2.78 -2.13
CA HIS A 31 3.27 2.29 -1.80
C HIS A 31 3.49 2.13 -0.29
N GLY A 32 4.60 1.47 0.09
CA GLY A 32 4.98 1.19 1.47
C GLY A 32 5.75 2.32 2.16
N LEU A 33 6.18 2.04 3.40
CA LEU A 33 6.96 2.97 4.21
C LEU A 33 8.31 3.26 3.56
N ALA A 34 8.69 4.53 3.57
CA ALA A 34 9.98 5.04 3.16
C ALA A 34 10.37 4.82 1.69
N GLU A 35 9.46 4.35 0.87
CA GLU A 35 9.62 4.23 -0.58
C GLU A 35 8.81 5.28 -1.35
N HIS A 36 8.58 5.10 -2.64
CA HIS A 36 7.81 6.00 -3.51
C HIS A 36 7.16 5.24 -4.68
N GLN A 37 6.18 5.87 -5.33
CA GLN A 37 5.37 5.28 -6.40
C GLN A 37 6.18 4.79 -7.63
N GLY A 38 7.35 5.36 -7.91
CA GLY A 38 8.21 4.97 -9.05
C GLY A 38 8.75 3.54 -8.93
N ARG A 39 8.83 2.97 -7.73
CA ARG A 39 9.26 1.58 -7.52
C ARG A 39 8.24 0.55 -8.05
N TYR A 40 7.07 1.01 -8.45
CA TYR A 40 6.00 0.20 -9.06
C TYR A 40 5.93 0.33 -10.59
N ASP A 41 6.94 0.90 -11.26
CA ASP A 41 6.96 1.06 -12.72
C ASP A 41 6.81 -0.29 -13.43
N TYR A 42 7.50 -1.34 -12.95
CA TYR A 42 7.38 -2.68 -13.51
C TYR A 42 5.98 -3.28 -13.34
N VAL A 43 5.38 -3.11 -12.16
CA VAL A 43 4.01 -3.57 -11.88
C VAL A 43 3.02 -2.85 -12.79
N ALA A 44 3.17 -1.53 -12.93
CA ALA A 44 2.33 -0.70 -13.80
C ALA A 44 2.45 -1.11 -15.27
N GLU A 45 3.67 -1.40 -15.75
CA GLU A 45 3.88 -1.92 -17.10
C GLU A 45 3.12 -3.23 -17.35
N LYS A 46 3.21 -4.19 -16.40
CA LYS A 46 2.48 -5.47 -16.49
C LYS A 46 0.98 -5.28 -16.46
N PHE A 47 0.48 -4.38 -15.61
CA PHE A 47 -0.93 -4.03 -15.55
C PHE A 47 -1.39 -3.36 -16.85
N HIS A 48 -0.58 -2.47 -17.41
CA HIS A 48 -0.83 -1.83 -18.71
C HIS A 48 -0.95 -2.86 -19.83
N GLN A 49 -0.02 -3.83 -19.91
CA GLN A 49 -0.06 -4.94 -20.86
C GLN A 49 -1.32 -5.81 -20.66
N ALA A 50 -1.82 -5.94 -19.43
CA ALA A 50 -3.07 -6.64 -19.12
C ALA A 50 -4.33 -5.83 -19.41
N GLY A 51 -4.20 -4.56 -19.83
CA GLY A 51 -5.30 -3.66 -20.11
C GLY A 51 -5.87 -2.96 -18.87
N PHE A 52 -5.02 -2.65 -17.88
CA PHE A 52 -5.41 -1.88 -16.70
C PHE A 52 -4.73 -0.52 -16.71
N THR A 53 -5.52 0.56 -16.56
CA THR A 53 -5.01 1.91 -16.29
C THR A 53 -4.53 1.98 -14.86
N THR A 54 -3.37 2.57 -14.61
CA THR A 54 -2.82 2.68 -13.24
C THR A 54 -2.81 4.12 -12.75
N TYR A 55 -3.10 4.29 -11.46
CA TYR A 55 -2.97 5.53 -10.71
C TYR A 55 -2.02 5.25 -9.54
N ARG A 56 -0.92 6.00 -9.48
CA ARG A 56 0.09 5.85 -8.44
C ARG A 56 0.42 7.22 -7.87
N PHE A 57 0.66 7.30 -6.58
CA PHE A 57 1.02 8.56 -5.95
C PHE A 57 2.05 8.33 -4.85
N ASP A 58 2.83 9.36 -4.54
CA ASP A 58 3.68 9.37 -3.37
C ASP A 58 2.88 9.83 -2.15
N HIS A 59 2.93 9.08 -1.05
CA HIS A 59 2.39 9.51 0.23
C HIS A 59 2.93 10.89 0.62
N ARG A 60 2.17 11.70 1.39
CA ARG A 60 2.72 12.94 1.95
C ARG A 60 4.04 12.67 2.67
N GLY A 61 4.99 13.59 2.53
CA GLY A 61 6.31 13.45 3.11
C GLY A 61 7.19 12.34 2.51
N HIS A 62 6.77 11.67 1.42
CA HIS A 62 7.54 10.66 0.69
C HIS A 62 7.80 11.10 -0.74
N GLY A 63 8.78 10.47 -1.38
CA GLY A 63 9.10 10.69 -2.80
C GLY A 63 9.15 12.18 -3.15
N GLN A 64 8.33 12.60 -4.10
CA GLN A 64 8.22 13.97 -4.60
C GLN A 64 7.00 14.73 -4.04
N SER A 65 6.19 14.12 -3.17
CA SER A 65 5.06 14.78 -2.53
C SER A 65 5.50 15.83 -1.51
N GLU A 66 4.66 16.85 -1.34
CA GLU A 66 4.78 17.82 -0.26
C GLU A 66 4.48 17.16 1.10
N GLY A 67 4.60 17.92 2.17
CA GLY A 67 4.44 17.49 3.55
C GLY A 67 5.77 17.28 4.27
N GLU A 68 5.70 17.15 5.57
CA GLU A 68 6.88 16.91 6.40
C GLU A 68 7.46 15.53 6.13
N ARG A 69 8.78 15.44 5.97
CA ARG A 69 9.44 14.20 5.51
C ARG A 69 9.29 13.05 6.50
N GLY A 70 8.65 11.95 6.02
CA GLY A 70 8.44 10.74 6.80
C GLY A 70 7.54 10.94 8.03
N TYR A 71 6.55 11.84 7.94
CA TYR A 71 5.65 12.20 9.02
C TYR A 71 4.18 12.09 8.62
N TYR A 72 3.39 11.59 9.52
CA TYR A 72 1.92 11.71 9.56
C TYR A 72 1.51 12.08 10.98
N GLU A 73 0.64 13.04 11.13
CA GLU A 73 0.08 13.41 12.44
C GLU A 73 -0.99 12.40 12.87
N ASP A 74 -1.78 11.92 11.91
CA ASP A 74 -2.89 10.99 12.12
C ASP A 74 -2.96 9.98 10.97
N TYR A 75 -3.29 8.71 11.28
CA TYR A 75 -3.54 7.69 10.24
C TYR A 75 -4.71 8.08 9.32
N GLU A 76 -5.68 8.87 9.81
CA GLU A 76 -6.80 9.32 9.00
C GLU A 76 -6.36 10.21 7.82
N ASP A 77 -5.29 10.97 7.99
CA ASP A 77 -4.75 11.80 6.91
C ASP A 77 -4.17 10.93 5.78
N MET A 78 -3.56 9.77 6.13
CA MET A 78 -3.15 8.78 5.16
C MET A 78 -4.36 8.23 4.37
N LEU A 79 -5.45 7.92 5.07
CA LEU A 79 -6.68 7.43 4.42
C LEU A 79 -7.33 8.49 3.53
N LYS A 80 -7.31 9.76 3.94
CA LYS A 80 -7.82 10.88 3.13
C LYS A 80 -6.98 11.11 1.88
N ASP A 81 -5.65 10.99 1.97
CA ASP A 81 -4.75 11.05 0.81
C ASP A 81 -5.07 9.94 -0.19
N VAL A 82 -5.23 8.69 0.28
CA VAL A 82 -5.69 7.57 -0.55
C VAL A 82 -7.05 7.87 -1.19
N ASN A 83 -7.98 8.44 -0.40
CA ASN A 83 -9.33 8.75 -0.87
C ASN A 83 -9.35 9.72 -2.05
N VAL A 84 -8.51 10.75 -2.04
CA VAL A 84 -8.43 11.72 -3.14
C VAL A 84 -8.04 11.04 -4.45
N VAL A 85 -7.09 10.10 -4.42
CA VAL A 85 -6.65 9.39 -5.62
C VAL A 85 -7.70 8.34 -6.06
N VAL A 86 -8.34 7.66 -5.11
CA VAL A 86 -9.43 6.72 -5.39
C VAL A 86 -10.62 7.44 -6.01
N ASP A 87 -11.04 8.59 -5.46
CA ASP A 87 -12.16 9.37 -5.99
C ASP A 87 -11.85 9.84 -7.42
N LYS A 88 -10.62 10.31 -7.68
CA LYS A 88 -10.17 10.64 -9.02
C LYS A 88 -10.23 9.45 -9.98
N ALA A 89 -9.77 8.28 -9.55
CA ALA A 89 -9.82 7.09 -10.36
C ALA A 89 -11.25 6.66 -10.68
N ILE A 90 -12.17 6.75 -9.72
CA ILE A 90 -13.61 6.46 -9.91
C ILE A 90 -14.26 7.47 -10.86
N GLU A 91 -14.00 8.76 -10.66
CA GLU A 91 -14.55 9.85 -11.48
C GLU A 91 -14.10 9.73 -12.96
N GLU A 92 -12.82 9.42 -13.18
CA GLU A 92 -12.26 9.27 -14.54
C GLU A 92 -12.63 7.94 -15.22
N ASN A 93 -13.16 6.97 -14.45
CA ASN A 93 -13.55 5.64 -14.95
C ASN A 93 -14.97 5.26 -14.49
N PRO A 94 -16.02 6.05 -14.83
CA PRO A 94 -17.36 5.87 -14.26
C PRO A 94 -18.00 4.51 -14.61
N ASP A 95 -17.62 3.92 -15.75
CA ASP A 95 -18.17 2.67 -16.27
C ASP A 95 -17.18 1.49 -16.18
N LYS A 96 -16.09 1.67 -15.46
CA LYS A 96 -15.05 0.65 -15.31
C LYS A 96 -14.81 0.32 -13.84
N PRO A 97 -14.51 -0.94 -13.53
CA PRO A 97 -14.14 -1.34 -12.18
C PRO A 97 -12.83 -0.65 -11.75
N VAL A 98 -12.79 -0.20 -10.50
CA VAL A 98 -11.61 0.35 -9.84
C VAL A 98 -11.16 -0.62 -8.75
N ILE A 99 -9.89 -0.96 -8.77
CA ILE A 99 -9.22 -1.82 -7.79
C ILE A 99 -8.25 -0.96 -6.98
N LEU A 100 -8.16 -1.21 -5.69
CA LEU A 100 -7.20 -0.56 -4.80
C LEU A 100 -6.16 -1.61 -4.35
N LEU A 101 -4.87 -1.34 -4.61
CA LEU A 101 -3.76 -2.22 -4.24
C LEU A 101 -2.81 -1.47 -3.30
N GLY A 102 -2.45 -2.09 -2.18
CA GLY A 102 -1.49 -1.53 -1.24
C GLY A 102 -0.41 -2.53 -0.83
N HIS A 103 0.82 -2.03 -0.70
CA HIS A 103 1.96 -2.81 -0.21
C HIS A 103 2.44 -2.30 1.14
N SER A 104 2.73 -3.20 2.10
CA SER A 104 3.31 -2.86 3.39
C SER A 104 2.48 -1.80 4.16
N MET A 105 3.01 -0.60 4.45
CA MET A 105 2.25 0.55 4.97
C MET A 105 1.09 0.92 4.02
N GLY A 106 1.26 0.79 2.71
CA GLY A 106 0.15 0.94 1.76
C GLY A 106 -0.90 -0.15 1.96
N GLY A 107 -0.48 -1.39 2.28
CA GLY A 107 -1.38 -2.49 2.65
C GLY A 107 -2.17 -2.20 3.93
N PHE A 108 -1.53 -1.61 4.95
CA PHE A 108 -2.20 -1.04 6.12
C PHE A 108 -3.25 0.00 5.68
N ALA A 109 -2.84 1.00 4.91
CA ALA A 109 -3.72 2.09 4.48
C ALA A 109 -4.96 1.58 3.74
N VAL A 110 -4.81 0.65 2.79
CA VAL A 110 -5.95 0.15 2.01
C VAL A 110 -6.86 -0.79 2.80
N SER A 111 -6.33 -1.48 3.81
CA SER A 111 -7.14 -2.32 4.72
C SER A 111 -8.03 -1.45 5.60
N LEU A 112 -7.45 -0.42 6.24
CA LEU A 112 -8.22 0.54 7.02
C LEU A 112 -9.20 1.34 6.16
N TYR A 113 -8.76 1.72 4.94
CA TYR A 113 -9.61 2.39 3.97
C TYR A 113 -10.86 1.58 3.67
N GLY A 114 -10.71 0.28 3.39
CA GLY A 114 -11.84 -0.61 3.10
C GLY A 114 -12.81 -0.81 4.26
N ALA A 115 -12.33 -0.75 5.51
CA ALA A 115 -13.19 -0.79 6.69
C ALA A 115 -13.90 0.56 6.96
N LYS A 116 -13.26 1.69 6.62
CA LYS A 116 -13.80 3.03 6.88
C LYS A 116 -14.69 3.55 5.77
N TYR A 117 -14.36 3.32 4.51
CA TYR A 117 -15.08 3.82 3.32
C TYR A 117 -15.86 2.68 2.64
N THR A 118 -16.87 2.15 3.33
CA THR A 118 -17.60 0.94 2.94
C THR A 118 -18.55 1.14 1.74
N ASP A 119 -18.77 2.37 1.29
CA ASP A 119 -19.70 2.75 0.22
C ASP A 119 -19.02 3.16 -1.10
N LYS A 120 -17.68 3.08 -1.17
CA LYS A 120 -16.95 3.41 -2.40
C LYS A 120 -17.18 2.36 -3.49
N LYS A 121 -17.22 2.83 -4.73
CA LYS A 121 -17.37 1.96 -5.91
C LYS A 121 -16.05 1.27 -6.27
N LEU A 122 -15.54 0.44 -5.35
CA LEU A 122 -14.39 -0.41 -5.60
C LEU A 122 -14.86 -1.82 -5.98
N ALA A 123 -14.25 -2.39 -7.01
CA ALA A 123 -14.47 -3.79 -7.41
C ALA A 123 -13.68 -4.76 -6.51
N GLY A 124 -12.70 -4.28 -5.78
CA GLY A 124 -11.96 -5.04 -4.79
C GLY A 124 -10.71 -4.34 -4.28
N ILE A 125 -10.13 -4.91 -3.24
CA ILE A 125 -8.91 -4.44 -2.59
C ILE A 125 -7.86 -5.56 -2.62
N ILE A 126 -6.59 -5.21 -2.79
CA ILE A 126 -5.48 -6.16 -2.81
C ILE A 126 -4.44 -5.67 -1.80
N THR A 127 -3.97 -6.56 -0.95
CA THR A 127 -2.86 -6.28 -0.03
C THR A 127 -1.65 -7.17 -0.35
N SER A 128 -0.47 -6.60 -0.27
CA SER A 128 0.81 -7.28 -0.44
C SER A 128 1.70 -6.97 0.77
N GLY A 129 1.99 -7.96 1.60
CA GLY A 129 2.80 -7.78 2.81
C GLY A 129 2.21 -6.73 3.77
N GLY A 130 0.87 -6.62 3.84
CA GLY A 130 0.18 -5.56 4.57
C GLY A 130 0.33 -5.67 6.08
N LEU A 131 0.68 -4.56 6.74
CA LEU A 131 0.75 -4.45 8.19
C LEU A 131 -0.65 -4.22 8.76
N THR A 132 -1.32 -5.27 9.25
CA THR A 132 -2.72 -5.18 9.71
C THR A 132 -2.92 -5.48 11.20
N HIS A 133 -2.02 -6.27 11.82
CA HIS A 133 -2.16 -6.71 13.22
C HIS A 133 -0.90 -6.50 14.07
N ASP A 134 0.23 -6.14 13.45
CA ASP A 134 1.52 -5.91 14.11
C ASP A 134 2.00 -7.11 14.97
N ASN A 135 1.94 -8.31 14.40
CA ASN A 135 2.41 -9.51 15.09
C ASN A 135 3.93 -9.47 15.40
N ASN A 136 4.70 -8.62 14.73
CA ASN A 136 6.11 -8.33 15.05
C ASN A 136 6.28 -7.32 16.18
N GLN A 137 5.19 -6.70 16.65
CA GLN A 137 5.16 -5.71 17.72
C GLN A 137 6.04 -4.47 17.47
N MET A 138 6.13 -4.03 16.22
CA MET A 138 6.94 -2.87 15.82
C MET A 138 6.49 -1.58 16.51
N THR A 139 5.17 -1.39 16.64
CA THR A 139 4.61 -0.21 17.31
C THR A 139 4.90 -0.18 18.81
N LYS A 140 5.14 -1.33 19.45
CA LYS A 140 5.51 -1.42 20.86
C LYS A 140 6.98 -1.10 21.14
N MET A 141 7.82 -1.04 20.10
CA MET A 141 9.22 -0.61 20.25
C MET A 141 9.32 0.91 20.43
N VAL A 142 8.22 1.61 20.23
CA VAL A 142 8.13 3.07 20.35
C VAL A 142 7.50 3.42 21.69
N GLU A 143 8.27 4.10 22.57
CA GLU A 143 7.74 4.57 23.86
C GLU A 143 6.74 5.70 23.65
N PRO A 144 5.53 5.61 24.26
CA PRO A 144 4.52 6.67 24.15
C PRO A 144 4.97 8.00 24.75
N GLY A 145 4.54 9.11 24.14
CA GLY A 145 4.71 10.46 24.69
C GLY A 145 6.08 11.10 24.43
N GLN A 146 6.89 10.53 23.57
CA GLN A 146 8.09 11.20 23.05
C GLN A 146 7.70 12.23 22.00
N ASP A 147 8.64 13.13 21.68
CA ASP A 147 8.48 14.11 20.62
C ASP A 147 8.23 13.39 19.26
N PRO A 148 7.10 13.61 18.60
CA PRO A 148 6.76 12.91 17.35
C PRO A 148 7.72 13.26 16.20
N HIS A 149 8.52 14.32 16.30
CA HIS A 149 9.50 14.73 15.30
C HIS A 149 10.88 14.08 15.50
N ILE A 150 11.05 13.19 16.48
CA ILE A 150 12.28 12.39 16.58
C ILE A 150 12.45 11.56 15.32
N GLU A 151 13.62 11.70 14.68
CA GLU A 151 13.97 10.96 13.48
C GLU A 151 14.46 9.55 13.81
N ILE A 152 13.91 8.56 13.10
CA ILE A 152 14.28 7.14 13.17
C ILE A 152 15.00 6.78 11.87
N PRO A 153 16.20 6.19 11.92
CA PRO A 153 16.87 5.67 10.72
C PRO A 153 16.00 4.62 10.01
N ASN A 154 16.01 4.64 8.67
CA ASN A 154 15.40 3.58 7.88
C ASN A 154 16.36 2.38 7.80
N GLU A 155 16.08 1.34 8.57
CA GLU A 155 16.86 0.09 8.64
C GLU A 155 16.16 -1.08 7.91
N LEU A 156 15.19 -0.79 7.04
CA LEU A 156 14.39 -1.83 6.35
C LEU A 156 15.16 -2.56 5.25
N THR A 157 16.27 -1.99 4.77
CA THR A 157 17.01 -2.42 3.58
C THR A 157 17.28 -3.93 3.52
N ASP A 158 17.75 -4.53 4.62
CA ASP A 158 18.15 -5.95 4.65
C ASP A 158 16.97 -6.92 4.59
N GLY A 159 15.74 -6.44 4.81
CA GLY A 159 14.52 -7.26 4.84
C GLY A 159 13.60 -7.09 3.64
N VAL A 160 13.86 -6.11 2.75
CA VAL A 160 12.90 -5.77 1.70
C VAL A 160 12.80 -6.86 0.61
N CYS A 161 13.91 -7.43 0.16
CA CYS A 161 13.94 -8.34 -0.97
C CYS A 161 15.14 -9.30 -0.88
N SER A 162 15.01 -10.52 -1.46
CA SER A 162 16.12 -11.46 -1.60
C SER A 162 17.01 -11.15 -2.82
N VAL A 163 16.51 -10.37 -3.77
CA VAL A 163 17.23 -9.96 -4.99
C VAL A 163 18.16 -8.79 -4.67
N LYS A 164 19.45 -9.05 -4.75
CA LYS A 164 20.50 -8.12 -4.32
C LYS A 164 20.42 -6.77 -5.04
N GLU A 165 20.16 -6.78 -6.34
CA GLU A 165 20.03 -5.59 -7.16
C GLU A 165 18.87 -4.70 -6.68
N VAL A 166 17.75 -5.29 -6.27
CA VAL A 166 16.59 -4.57 -5.70
C VAL A 166 16.95 -3.93 -4.37
N VAL A 167 17.72 -4.64 -3.52
CA VAL A 167 18.20 -4.12 -2.23
C VAL A 167 19.17 -2.94 -2.44
N GLU A 168 20.10 -3.07 -3.40
CA GLU A 168 21.05 -2.00 -3.75
C GLU A 168 20.31 -0.78 -4.33
N ASP A 169 19.32 -0.98 -5.19
CA ASP A 169 18.48 0.09 -5.75
C ASP A 169 17.70 0.79 -4.63
N TYR A 170 17.06 0.02 -3.70
CA TYR A 170 16.37 0.58 -2.56
C TYR A 170 17.28 1.47 -1.70
N ALA A 171 18.48 0.98 -1.40
CA ALA A 171 19.45 1.68 -0.55
C ALA A 171 20.00 2.96 -1.20
N ASN A 172 20.14 2.98 -2.52
CA ASN A 172 20.75 4.09 -3.26
C ASN A 172 19.74 5.08 -3.86
N ASP A 173 18.45 4.74 -3.90
CA ASP A 173 17.43 5.62 -4.45
C ASP A 173 17.32 6.92 -3.62
N PRO A 174 17.53 8.10 -4.23
CA PRO A 174 17.44 9.38 -3.54
C PRO A 174 16.01 9.76 -3.13
N LEU A 175 14.99 9.14 -3.72
CA LEU A 175 13.59 9.38 -3.38
C LEU A 175 13.13 8.53 -2.20
N ASN A 176 13.83 7.45 -1.88
CA ASN A 176 13.59 6.67 -0.67
C ASN A 176 14.06 7.43 0.57
N LEU A 177 13.23 7.43 1.61
CA LEU A 177 13.59 8.07 2.88
C LEU A 177 14.71 7.29 3.56
N LYS A 178 15.75 8.00 3.97
CA LYS A 178 16.84 7.44 4.80
C LYS A 178 16.49 7.45 6.29
N LYS A 179 15.45 8.19 6.66
CA LYS A 179 14.88 8.29 8.01
C LYS A 179 13.43 8.74 7.90
N TYR A 180 12.65 8.39 8.88
CA TYR A 180 11.26 8.82 9.07
C TYR A 180 11.07 9.28 10.53
N GLN A 181 9.94 9.85 10.84
CA GLN A 181 9.71 10.42 12.15
C GLN A 181 8.84 9.52 13.03
N LEU A 182 8.99 9.66 14.33
CA LEU A 182 8.29 8.88 15.34
C LEU A 182 6.76 9.05 15.23
N GLY A 183 6.29 10.25 14.83
CA GLY A 183 4.88 10.55 14.60
C GLY A 183 4.22 9.60 13.59
N LEU A 184 4.96 9.19 12.55
CA LEU A 184 4.46 8.19 11.59
C LEU A 184 4.20 6.84 12.27
N MET A 185 5.06 6.42 13.21
CA MET A 185 4.86 5.16 13.95
C MET A 185 3.69 5.27 14.93
N TYR A 186 3.47 6.44 15.52
CA TYR A 186 2.28 6.70 16.35
C TYR A 186 1.01 6.62 15.50
N ALA A 187 0.97 7.29 14.36
CA ALA A 187 -0.17 7.24 13.45
C ALA A 187 -0.49 5.81 13.00
N ILE A 188 0.53 5.00 12.67
CA ILE A 188 0.36 3.58 12.36
C ILE A 188 -0.20 2.82 13.56
N GLY A 189 0.35 3.02 14.75
CA GLY A 189 -0.12 2.35 15.97
C GLY A 189 -1.57 2.66 16.31
N ASP A 190 -1.98 3.92 16.21
CA ASP A 190 -3.36 4.37 16.44
C ASP A 190 -4.31 3.78 15.38
N GLY A 191 -3.88 3.77 14.11
CA GLY A 191 -4.64 3.15 13.03
C GLY A 191 -4.82 1.64 13.21
N LEU A 192 -3.79 0.91 13.65
CA LEU A 192 -3.90 -0.51 13.96
C LEU A 192 -4.86 -0.75 15.13
N GLY A 193 -4.82 0.11 16.17
CA GLY A 193 -5.77 0.07 17.27
C GLY A 193 -7.21 0.23 16.78
N TRP A 194 -7.44 1.25 15.95
CA TRP A 194 -8.75 1.49 15.34
C TRP A 194 -9.18 0.30 14.45
N PHE A 195 -8.29 -0.22 13.61
CA PHE A 195 -8.61 -1.31 12.68
C PHE A 195 -9.03 -2.58 13.41
N LYS A 196 -8.35 -2.93 14.47
CA LYS A 196 -8.69 -4.09 15.31
C LYS A 196 -10.14 -4.06 15.83
N GLU A 197 -10.67 -2.87 16.10
CA GLU A 197 -12.05 -2.68 16.57
C GLU A 197 -13.06 -2.64 15.43
N ASN A 198 -12.63 -2.25 14.23
CA ASN A 198 -13.50 -1.98 13.07
C ASN A 198 -13.26 -2.91 11.87
N GLU A 199 -12.40 -3.91 11.98
CA GLU A 199 -12.03 -4.83 10.89
C GLU A 199 -13.23 -5.57 10.29
N LYS A 200 -14.26 -5.82 11.10
CA LYS A 200 -15.52 -6.44 10.68
C LYS A 200 -16.35 -5.56 9.74
N ASP A 201 -16.06 -4.27 9.64
CA ASP A 201 -16.71 -3.38 8.69
C ASP A 201 -16.11 -3.54 7.28
N PHE A 202 -14.95 -4.19 7.15
CA PHE A 202 -14.35 -4.49 5.86
C PHE A 202 -15.13 -5.60 5.14
N SER A 203 -15.77 -5.25 4.01
CA SER A 203 -16.65 -6.16 3.26
C SER A 203 -16.37 -6.23 1.75
N TYR A 204 -15.38 -5.51 1.24
CA TYR A 204 -14.99 -5.55 -0.17
C TYR A 204 -14.42 -6.93 -0.57
N PRO A 205 -14.58 -7.36 -1.85
CA PRO A 205 -13.76 -8.44 -2.38
C PRO A 205 -12.28 -8.17 -2.11
N VAL A 206 -11.55 -9.14 -1.57
CA VAL A 206 -10.15 -8.92 -1.19
C VAL A 206 -9.25 -10.08 -1.59
N LEU A 207 -8.06 -9.73 -2.13
CA LEU A 207 -6.94 -10.63 -2.33
C LEU A 207 -5.81 -10.23 -1.36
N ILE A 208 -5.43 -11.15 -0.50
CA ILE A 208 -4.38 -10.96 0.49
C ILE A 208 -3.16 -11.77 0.06
N LEU A 209 -2.04 -11.11 -0.22
CA LEU A 209 -0.79 -11.71 -0.65
C LEU A 209 0.31 -11.46 0.38
N HIS A 210 1.04 -12.49 0.77
CA HIS A 210 2.16 -12.37 1.70
C HIS A 210 3.19 -13.44 1.44
N ASP A 211 4.44 -13.21 1.82
CA ASP A 211 5.43 -14.28 1.90
C ASP A 211 5.64 -14.73 3.36
N ARG A 212 5.81 -16.03 3.54
CA ARG A 212 6.01 -16.61 4.88
C ARG A 212 7.34 -16.21 5.52
N ASP A 213 8.34 -15.92 4.71
CA ASP A 213 9.70 -15.62 5.14
C ASP A 213 9.95 -14.09 5.18
N ASP A 214 8.86 -13.26 5.09
CA ASP A 214 8.89 -11.83 5.30
C ASP A 214 9.35 -11.51 6.73
N ALA A 215 10.50 -10.81 6.84
CA ALA A 215 11.09 -10.44 8.12
C ALA A 215 10.62 -9.08 8.65
N LEU A 216 10.00 -8.24 7.80
CA LEU A 216 9.56 -6.89 8.16
C LEU A 216 8.13 -6.90 8.70
N VAL A 217 7.20 -7.53 7.97
CA VAL A 217 5.82 -7.71 8.40
C VAL A 217 5.51 -9.19 8.55
N ASN A 218 5.01 -9.59 9.72
CA ASN A 218 4.71 -10.98 9.96
C ASN A 218 3.55 -11.45 9.08
N PHE A 219 3.73 -12.55 8.35
CA PHE A 219 2.66 -13.10 7.51
C PHE A 219 1.38 -13.47 8.28
N LYS A 220 1.48 -13.62 9.61
CA LYS A 220 0.30 -13.81 10.46
C LYS A 220 -0.65 -12.62 10.43
N ASP A 221 -0.15 -11.41 10.18
CA ASP A 221 -1.01 -10.24 9.99
C ASP A 221 -2.03 -10.48 8.88
N SER A 222 -1.57 -11.08 7.77
CA SER A 222 -2.44 -11.47 6.66
C SER A 222 -3.39 -12.62 7.00
N ILE A 223 -2.97 -13.57 7.82
CA ILE A 223 -3.83 -14.66 8.29
C ILE A 223 -4.94 -14.09 9.20
N ASP A 224 -4.55 -13.25 10.18
CA ASP A 224 -5.50 -12.64 11.10
C ASP A 224 -6.52 -11.78 10.33
N PHE A 225 -6.06 -10.98 9.36
CA PHE A 225 -6.94 -10.20 8.50
C PHE A 225 -7.87 -11.09 7.67
N PHE A 226 -7.37 -12.20 7.11
CA PHE A 226 -8.21 -13.18 6.38
C PHE A 226 -9.31 -13.78 7.26
N GLU A 227 -9.01 -14.07 8.52
CA GLU A 227 -9.95 -14.73 9.44
C GLU A 227 -11.00 -13.76 10.02
N ASN A 228 -10.66 -12.47 10.19
CA ASN A 228 -11.47 -11.54 10.97
C ASN A 228 -12.36 -10.60 10.15
N ASN A 229 -12.02 -10.31 8.88
CA ASN A 229 -12.83 -9.42 8.03
C ASN A 229 -14.18 -10.05 7.66
N SER A 230 -15.13 -9.23 7.21
CA SER A 230 -16.48 -9.68 6.83
C SER A 230 -16.70 -9.86 5.32
N SER A 231 -15.63 -9.81 4.52
CA SER A 231 -15.74 -10.04 3.07
C SER A 231 -16.23 -11.44 2.76
N LYS A 232 -17.20 -11.54 1.86
CA LYS A 232 -17.70 -12.84 1.35
C LYS A 232 -16.86 -13.38 0.19
N ASP A 233 -16.00 -12.57 -0.39
CA ASP A 233 -15.07 -12.91 -1.46
C ASP A 233 -13.64 -12.55 -0.99
N CYS A 234 -13.14 -13.31 -0.04
CA CYS A 234 -11.81 -13.16 0.54
C CYS A 234 -10.92 -14.31 0.11
N GLN A 235 -9.79 -13.99 -0.49
CA GLN A 235 -8.79 -14.95 -0.91
C GLN A 235 -7.43 -14.59 -0.32
N ILE A 236 -6.69 -15.60 0.09
CA ILE A 236 -5.32 -15.43 0.59
C ILE A 236 -4.37 -16.35 -0.15
N LYS A 237 -3.19 -15.85 -0.53
CA LYS A 237 -2.08 -16.65 -1.05
C LYS A 237 -0.81 -16.32 -0.27
N ILE A 238 -0.26 -17.33 0.40
CA ILE A 238 1.01 -17.26 1.11
C ILE A 238 2.09 -17.91 0.25
N TYR A 239 3.06 -17.11 -0.17
CA TYR A 239 4.27 -17.59 -0.85
C TYR A 239 5.29 -18.07 0.16
N LYS A 240 6.38 -18.66 -0.34
CA LYS A 240 7.50 -19.11 0.48
C LYS A 240 8.82 -18.89 -0.24
N GLY A 241 9.76 -18.28 0.45
CA GLY A 241 11.11 -18.03 -0.09
C GLY A 241 11.22 -16.73 -0.86
N LEU A 242 10.19 -15.88 -0.77
CA LEU A 242 10.23 -14.47 -1.13
C LEU A 242 10.34 -13.68 0.16
N TYR A 243 10.76 -12.42 0.11
CA TYR A 243 10.81 -11.56 1.29
C TYR A 243 9.63 -10.59 1.29
N HIS A 244 9.85 -9.37 1.78
CA HIS A 244 8.76 -8.42 1.95
C HIS A 244 8.17 -7.91 0.62
N GLU A 245 9.03 -7.51 -0.31
CA GLU A 245 8.63 -6.92 -1.60
C GLU A 245 8.35 -8.00 -2.65
N ILE A 246 7.33 -8.83 -2.43
CA ILE A 246 7.01 -9.98 -3.30
C ILE A 246 6.80 -9.62 -4.78
N MET A 247 6.43 -8.37 -5.09
CA MET A 247 6.29 -7.84 -6.45
C MET A 247 7.62 -7.38 -7.07
N ASN A 248 8.73 -7.41 -6.32
CA ASN A 248 10.09 -7.10 -6.79
C ASN A 248 11.04 -8.31 -6.72
N GLU A 249 10.56 -9.44 -6.19
CA GLU A 249 11.32 -10.68 -6.05
C GLU A 249 11.57 -11.39 -7.38
N TYR A 250 12.41 -12.42 -7.37
CA TYR A 250 12.67 -13.25 -8.56
C TYR A 250 11.41 -13.88 -9.14
N ALA A 251 10.37 -14.10 -8.33
CA ALA A 251 9.08 -14.64 -8.74
C ALA A 251 8.03 -13.52 -9.01
N LYS A 252 8.43 -12.27 -9.17
CA LYS A 252 7.53 -11.12 -9.36
C LYS A 252 6.51 -11.31 -10.47
N ASP A 253 6.88 -11.97 -11.58
CA ASP A 253 5.95 -12.22 -12.69
C ASP A 253 4.84 -13.21 -12.31
N GLU A 254 5.12 -14.19 -11.45
CA GLU A 254 4.09 -15.08 -10.89
C GLU A 254 3.15 -14.29 -9.98
N VAL A 255 3.70 -13.51 -9.04
CA VAL A 255 2.92 -12.70 -8.09
C VAL A 255 2.02 -11.70 -8.83
N ILE A 256 2.57 -10.96 -9.79
CA ILE A 256 1.81 -9.99 -10.59
C ILE A 256 0.77 -10.72 -11.47
N GLY A 257 1.11 -11.90 -11.99
CA GLY A 257 0.19 -12.76 -12.74
C GLY A 257 -1.01 -13.22 -11.92
N ASP A 258 -0.82 -13.57 -10.65
CA ASP A 258 -1.90 -13.90 -9.71
C ASP A 258 -2.84 -12.71 -9.47
N ILE A 259 -2.27 -11.51 -9.30
CA ILE A 259 -3.04 -10.27 -9.17
C ILE A 259 -3.88 -10.02 -10.42
N ILE A 260 -3.26 -10.09 -11.61
CA ILE A 260 -3.94 -9.90 -12.90
C ILE A 260 -5.06 -10.92 -13.08
N ALA A 261 -4.81 -12.18 -12.77
CA ALA A 261 -5.81 -13.24 -12.85
C ALA A 261 -6.99 -13.00 -11.89
N TRP A 262 -6.70 -12.57 -10.66
CA TRP A 262 -7.73 -12.23 -9.68
C TRP A 262 -8.61 -11.07 -10.14
N ILE A 263 -8.01 -10.00 -10.68
CA ILE A 263 -8.74 -8.86 -11.25
C ILE A 263 -9.60 -9.32 -12.43
N ASN A 264 -9.04 -10.04 -13.40
CA ASN A 264 -9.77 -10.49 -14.61
C ASN A 264 -11.00 -11.38 -14.29
N ASN A 265 -11.00 -12.07 -13.16
CA ASN A 265 -12.13 -12.88 -12.73
C ASN A 265 -13.29 -12.06 -12.14
N ARG A 266 -13.12 -10.74 -11.96
CA ARG A 266 -14.08 -9.82 -11.29
C ARG A 266 -14.51 -8.63 -12.14
N ILE A 267 -14.04 -8.55 -13.37
CA ILE A 267 -14.31 -7.44 -14.29
C ILE A 267 -14.99 -7.92 -15.58
#